data_223b6cac7a8f94c80bd0c59690a57124
#
_entry.id   223b6cac7a8f94c80bd0c59690a57124
#
_cell.length_a   1.000
_cell.length_b   1.000
_cell.length_c   1.000
_cell.angle_alpha   90.00
_cell.angle_beta   90.00
_cell.angle_gamma   90.00
#
_symmetry.space_group_name_H-M   'P 1'
#
loop_
_entity.id
_entity.type
_entity.pdbx_description
1 polymer ?
#
loop_
_entity_poly.entity_id
_entity_poly.type
_entity_poly.pdbx_seq_one_letter_code
_entity_poly.pdbx_strand_id
1 'polypeptide(L)'
;MPTFTIGANDFLLDGAPFRVLSGALHYFRVHPDQWADRIHKARLMGLNTIETYVAWNEHAPSRGEFITPAQLDLARFLDLVHAEGMRAIVRPGPYICAEWTDGGLPVWLTADPAMKLRSSDPAYLAAVSEYLGAVYEIVAPRQIQHGGPVILVQIENEYGAYGSDKDYLRALTALTRAHGIDVPLTTVDQPTDEMLSNGSLPELHLTGSFGSRANERLATLRRHQPTGPLMCSEFWCGWFDAWGAPHRTTSAADSARELDEVLAAGGSVNIYMFHGGTNFGFTSGADDKGTYRPNTTSYDYGAPLAEDGTPTEKYWRFREVLAKYGTVPDEKPAERADAPTLEVKPDRSIHLSRTGLIAETAFAHLPSTFEFGAVRGFAQYSTTIEHGGMLGFNEVRDRAQVFLNGAPVGVLSRDHHERMLPLPADARGALTILVENQGGVNYGP
;
A
#
# COMPACT_ATOMS: atom_id res chain seq x y z
N MET A 1 -2.34 34.02 0.44
CA MET A 1 -2.18 32.60 0.10
C MET A 1 -2.97 31.78 1.08
N PRO A 2 -3.66 30.72 0.66
CA PRO A 2 -4.41 29.90 1.58
C PRO A 2 -3.48 29.22 2.61
N THR A 3 -3.99 28.96 3.79
CA THR A 3 -3.22 28.35 4.89
C THR A 3 -3.98 27.16 5.45
N PHE A 4 -3.23 26.13 5.87
CA PHE A 4 -3.79 25.00 6.60
C PHE A 4 -2.96 24.76 7.85
N THR A 5 -3.61 24.75 9.01
CA THR A 5 -2.94 24.65 10.32
C THR A 5 -3.70 23.76 11.29
N ILE A 6 -3.03 23.37 12.36
CA ILE A 6 -3.63 22.65 13.49
C ILE A 6 -4.06 23.67 14.54
N GLY A 7 -5.36 23.76 14.78
CA GLY A 7 -5.94 24.57 15.86
C GLY A 7 -6.02 23.79 17.18
N ALA A 8 -6.65 24.40 18.18
CA ALA A 8 -6.78 23.78 19.49
C ALA A 8 -7.71 22.55 19.49
N ASN A 9 -8.73 22.54 18.65
CA ASN A 9 -9.72 21.46 18.56
C ASN A 9 -9.95 20.95 17.14
N ASP A 10 -9.67 21.78 16.12
CA ASP A 10 -9.97 21.52 14.72
C ASP A 10 -8.73 21.75 13.84
N PHE A 11 -8.68 21.15 12.68
CA PHE A 11 -7.87 21.69 11.59
C PHE A 11 -8.48 23.03 11.15
N LEU A 12 -7.62 23.94 10.71
CA LEU A 12 -8.04 25.27 10.27
C LEU A 12 -7.62 25.48 8.81
N LEU A 13 -8.59 25.83 7.96
CA LEU A 13 -8.37 26.30 6.60
C LEU A 13 -8.65 27.81 6.58
N ASP A 14 -7.62 28.60 6.28
CA ASP A 14 -7.69 30.07 6.33
C ASP A 14 -8.24 30.62 7.67
N GLY A 15 -7.87 29.94 8.76
CA GLY A 15 -8.30 30.28 10.11
C GLY A 15 -9.71 29.80 10.50
N ALA A 16 -10.48 29.26 9.57
CA ALA A 16 -11.81 28.68 9.83
C ALA A 16 -11.71 27.17 10.10
N PRO A 17 -12.55 26.62 11.01
CA PRO A 17 -12.60 25.19 11.27
C PRO A 17 -12.83 24.39 9.97
N PHE A 18 -12.00 23.37 9.76
CA PHE A 18 -12.07 22.49 8.60
C PHE A 18 -12.02 21.04 9.07
N ARG A 19 -13.09 20.29 8.82
CA ARG A 19 -13.11 18.85 9.07
C ARG A 19 -12.59 18.12 7.85
N VAL A 20 -11.54 17.35 8.00
CA VAL A 20 -11.01 16.48 6.95
C VAL A 20 -11.93 15.28 6.80
N LEU A 21 -12.62 15.20 5.67
CA LEU A 21 -13.42 14.07 5.21
C LEU A 21 -12.70 13.47 3.99
N SER A 22 -11.80 12.55 4.23
CA SER A 22 -10.87 12.01 3.25
C SER A 22 -11.20 10.58 2.87
N GLY A 23 -10.75 10.17 1.69
CA GLY A 23 -10.74 8.79 1.25
C GLY A 23 -9.41 8.40 0.61
N ALA A 24 -8.91 7.22 0.96
CA ALA A 24 -7.69 6.65 0.41
C ALA A 24 -7.93 6.14 -1.01
N LEU A 25 -7.13 6.64 -1.94
CA LEU A 25 -7.11 6.30 -3.35
C LEU A 25 -5.66 6.27 -3.82
N HIS A 26 -5.11 5.08 -3.99
CA HIS A 26 -3.72 4.91 -4.40
C HIS A 26 -3.62 4.98 -5.92
N TYR A 27 -3.03 6.05 -6.46
CA TYR A 27 -2.92 6.29 -7.91
C TYR A 27 -2.26 5.10 -8.64
N PHE A 28 -1.26 4.45 -8.03
CA PHE A 28 -0.55 3.32 -8.60
C PHE A 28 -1.38 2.01 -8.67
N ARG A 29 -2.56 1.98 -8.04
CA ARG A 29 -3.54 0.88 -8.09
C ARG A 29 -4.70 1.12 -9.05
N VAL A 30 -4.70 2.24 -9.77
CA VAL A 30 -5.79 2.64 -10.68
C VAL A 30 -5.21 3.09 -12.00
N HIS A 31 -5.82 2.65 -13.11
CA HIS A 31 -5.38 3.11 -14.43
C HIS A 31 -5.51 4.64 -14.54
N PRO A 32 -4.52 5.36 -15.09
CA PRO A 32 -4.52 6.83 -15.12
C PRO A 32 -5.76 7.48 -15.76
N ASP A 33 -6.37 6.83 -16.74
CA ASP A 33 -7.58 7.34 -17.39
C ASP A 33 -8.83 7.26 -16.50
N GLN A 34 -8.74 6.55 -15.38
CA GLN A 34 -9.83 6.38 -14.42
C GLN A 34 -9.67 7.27 -13.17
N TRP A 35 -8.53 7.93 -12.98
CA TRP A 35 -8.29 8.75 -11.78
C TRP A 35 -9.35 9.84 -11.62
N ALA A 36 -9.65 10.59 -12.69
CA ALA A 36 -10.63 11.66 -12.63
C ALA A 36 -12.03 11.15 -12.22
N ASP A 37 -12.47 10.00 -12.76
CA ASP A 37 -13.74 9.37 -12.37
C ASP A 37 -13.78 8.99 -10.89
N ARG A 38 -12.70 8.39 -10.38
CA ARG A 38 -12.63 7.97 -8.96
C ARG A 38 -12.61 9.15 -8.01
N ILE A 39 -11.85 10.21 -8.34
CA ILE A 39 -11.78 11.47 -7.56
C ILE A 39 -13.13 12.18 -7.58
N HIS A 40 -13.77 12.26 -8.74
CA HIS A 40 -15.12 12.84 -8.87
C HIS A 40 -16.16 12.10 -8.01
N LYS A 41 -16.15 10.76 -8.04
CA LYS A 41 -17.04 9.95 -7.19
C LYS A 41 -16.77 10.12 -5.70
N ALA A 42 -15.51 10.38 -5.30
CA ALA A 42 -15.19 10.71 -3.91
C ALA A 42 -15.88 12.02 -3.49
N ARG A 43 -15.80 13.07 -4.30
CA ARG A 43 -16.50 14.34 -4.05
C ARG A 43 -18.02 14.14 -4.02
N LEU A 44 -18.56 13.35 -4.92
CA LEU A 44 -20.01 13.04 -4.94
C LEU A 44 -20.47 12.25 -3.72
N MET A 45 -19.60 11.46 -3.09
CA MET A 45 -19.90 10.80 -1.81
C MET A 45 -19.94 11.79 -0.64
N GLY A 46 -19.33 12.97 -0.77
CA GLY A 46 -19.24 13.99 0.26
C GLY A 46 -17.86 14.14 0.87
N LEU A 47 -16.83 13.52 0.27
CA LEU A 47 -15.44 13.75 0.66
C LEU A 47 -14.94 15.09 0.14
N ASN A 48 -14.06 15.73 0.91
CA ASN A 48 -13.39 16.98 0.55
C ASN A 48 -11.89 16.83 0.35
N THR A 49 -11.35 15.62 0.60
CA THR A 49 -9.93 15.34 0.59
C THR A 49 -9.69 13.94 0.00
N ILE A 50 -8.62 13.77 -0.75
CA ILE A 50 -8.09 12.49 -1.20
C ILE A 50 -6.76 12.23 -0.49
N GLU A 51 -6.57 11.02 -0.01
CA GLU A 51 -5.30 10.55 0.52
C GLU A 51 -4.66 9.58 -0.47
N THR A 52 -3.34 9.65 -0.60
CA THR A 52 -2.57 8.65 -1.33
C THR A 52 -1.22 8.34 -0.69
N TYR A 53 -0.83 7.07 -0.74
CA TYR A 53 0.55 6.67 -0.53
C TYR A 53 1.41 6.94 -1.77
N VAL A 54 2.74 6.85 -1.58
CA VAL A 54 3.73 6.79 -2.66
C VAL A 54 4.55 5.51 -2.49
N ALA A 55 4.50 4.61 -3.47
CA ALA A 55 5.20 3.33 -3.40
C ALA A 55 6.66 3.50 -3.87
N TRP A 56 7.62 3.52 -2.94
CA TRP A 56 9.03 3.74 -3.24
C TRP A 56 9.59 2.72 -4.24
N ASN A 57 9.28 1.44 -4.06
CA ASN A 57 9.77 0.37 -4.93
C ASN A 57 9.25 0.42 -6.37
N GLU A 58 8.15 1.16 -6.63
CA GLU A 58 7.66 1.40 -8.00
C GLU A 58 8.37 2.58 -8.64
N HIS A 59 8.55 3.65 -7.88
CA HIS A 59 9.24 4.85 -8.38
C HIS A 59 10.75 4.65 -8.52
N ALA A 60 11.36 3.84 -7.64
CA ALA A 60 12.80 3.62 -7.62
C ALA A 60 13.14 2.11 -7.58
N PRO A 61 12.83 1.35 -8.64
CA PRO A 61 13.16 -0.08 -8.72
C PRO A 61 14.67 -0.33 -8.67
N SER A 62 15.47 0.65 -9.05
CA SER A 62 16.91 0.68 -8.93
C SER A 62 17.37 1.96 -8.22
N ARG A 63 18.49 1.89 -7.48
CA ARG A 63 19.01 3.07 -6.79
C ARG A 63 19.41 4.16 -7.78
N GLY A 64 19.01 5.41 -7.49
CA GLY A 64 19.28 6.57 -8.35
C GLY A 64 18.31 6.73 -9.52
N GLU A 65 17.33 5.84 -9.65
CA GLU A 65 16.21 5.96 -10.59
C GLU A 65 14.99 6.53 -9.87
N PHE A 66 14.20 7.36 -10.55
CA PHE A 66 12.88 7.78 -10.07
C PHE A 66 11.92 7.91 -11.26
N ILE A 67 11.01 6.95 -11.37
CA ILE A 67 10.06 6.80 -12.47
C ILE A 67 8.79 7.58 -12.15
N THR A 68 8.32 8.41 -13.09
CA THR A 68 7.12 9.24 -12.91
C THR A 68 6.06 9.08 -14.02
N PRO A 69 6.31 8.48 -15.19
CA PRO A 69 5.33 8.48 -16.28
C PRO A 69 4.17 7.51 -16.05
N ALA A 70 3.09 7.73 -16.80
CA ALA A 70 1.90 6.87 -16.84
C ALA A 70 1.27 6.66 -15.45
N GLN A 71 1.23 5.45 -14.98
CA GLN A 71 0.60 5.06 -13.70
C GLN A 71 1.33 5.62 -12.47
N LEU A 72 2.56 6.08 -12.61
CA LEU A 72 3.36 6.65 -11.54
C LEU A 72 3.40 8.20 -11.58
N ASP A 73 2.53 8.84 -12.35
CA ASP A 73 2.45 10.30 -12.45
C ASP A 73 1.70 10.92 -11.25
N LEU A 74 2.40 10.96 -10.11
CA LEU A 74 1.92 11.59 -8.88
C LEU A 74 1.54 13.07 -9.10
N ALA A 75 2.32 13.78 -9.94
CA ALA A 75 2.05 15.18 -10.24
C ALA A 75 0.67 15.36 -10.87
N ARG A 76 0.39 14.64 -11.96
CA ARG A 76 -0.91 14.65 -12.64
C ARG A 76 -2.04 14.21 -11.71
N PHE A 77 -1.82 13.20 -10.86
CA PHE A 77 -2.83 12.75 -9.90
C PHE A 77 -3.22 13.86 -8.93
N LEU A 78 -2.24 14.54 -8.33
CA LEU A 78 -2.48 15.67 -7.42
C LEU A 78 -3.14 16.85 -8.14
N ASP A 79 -2.77 17.13 -9.39
CA ASP A 79 -3.38 18.18 -10.21
C ASP A 79 -4.85 17.86 -10.52
N LEU A 80 -5.22 16.59 -10.73
CA LEU A 80 -6.62 16.15 -10.88
C LEU A 80 -7.42 16.33 -9.58
N VAL A 81 -6.84 16.00 -8.42
CA VAL A 81 -7.47 16.26 -7.11
C VAL A 81 -7.74 17.76 -6.95
N HIS A 82 -6.78 18.60 -7.31
CA HIS A 82 -6.93 20.06 -7.27
C HIS A 82 -8.02 20.57 -8.21
N ALA A 83 -8.03 20.07 -9.45
CA ALA A 83 -9.03 20.46 -10.47
C ALA A 83 -10.47 20.10 -10.05
N GLU A 84 -10.66 19.04 -9.27
CA GLU A 84 -11.95 18.66 -8.68
C GLU A 84 -12.34 19.51 -7.45
N GLY A 85 -11.48 20.47 -7.05
CA GLY A 85 -11.69 21.34 -5.89
C GLY A 85 -11.46 20.66 -4.55
N MET A 86 -10.83 19.50 -4.54
CA MET A 86 -10.52 18.71 -3.34
C MET A 86 -9.12 19.01 -2.79
N ARG A 87 -8.88 18.62 -1.55
CA ARG A 87 -7.58 18.67 -0.89
C ARG A 87 -6.88 17.31 -0.97
N ALA A 88 -5.58 17.29 -0.67
CA ALA A 88 -4.78 16.07 -0.70
C ALA A 88 -4.00 15.85 0.60
N ILE A 89 -3.90 14.59 1.01
CA ILE A 89 -2.96 14.11 2.02
C ILE A 89 -1.98 13.20 1.30
N VAL A 90 -0.67 13.44 1.48
CA VAL A 90 0.37 12.60 0.88
C VAL A 90 1.09 11.80 1.97
N ARG A 91 1.20 10.50 1.77
CA ARG A 91 1.86 9.56 2.68
C ARG A 91 3.05 8.90 1.95
N PRO A 92 4.22 9.56 1.94
CA PRO A 92 5.36 9.09 1.15
C PRO A 92 6.10 7.91 1.77
N GLY A 93 5.76 7.50 2.98
CA GLY A 93 6.46 6.47 3.71
C GLY A 93 7.68 7.00 4.48
N PRO A 94 8.85 6.34 4.35
CA PRO A 94 9.37 5.44 3.30
C PRO A 94 8.73 4.04 3.23
N TYR A 95 8.28 3.48 4.34
CA TYR A 95 7.49 2.26 4.39
C TYR A 95 6.00 2.62 4.40
N ILE A 96 5.19 1.92 3.59
CA ILE A 96 3.77 2.22 3.43
C ILE A 96 2.83 1.08 3.88
N CYS A 97 3.34 -0.11 4.17
CA CYS A 97 2.54 -1.31 4.38
C CYS A 97 1.62 -1.62 3.19
N ALA A 98 0.38 -1.23 3.29
CA ALA A 98 -0.64 -1.14 2.23
C ALA A 98 -0.88 -2.45 1.47
N GLU A 99 -0.52 -3.60 2.06
CA GLU A 99 -0.54 -4.92 1.40
C GLU A 99 0.17 -4.89 0.03
N TRP A 100 1.18 -4.01 -0.05
CA TRP A 100 2.06 -3.84 -1.19
C TRP A 100 3.37 -4.59 -0.96
N THR A 101 3.93 -5.18 -2.02
CA THR A 101 5.15 -5.99 -1.89
C THR A 101 6.25 -5.24 -1.13
N ASP A 102 6.86 -5.91 -0.13
CA ASP A 102 7.90 -5.38 0.77
C ASP A 102 7.49 -4.09 1.51
N GLY A 103 6.16 -3.84 1.66
CA GLY A 103 5.65 -2.60 2.25
C GLY A 103 6.07 -1.34 1.52
N GLY A 104 6.32 -1.45 0.20
CA GLY A 104 6.77 -0.36 -0.67
C GLY A 104 8.28 -0.12 -0.65
N LEU A 105 9.05 -0.84 0.14
CA LEU A 105 10.52 -0.71 0.16
C LEU A 105 11.16 -1.41 -1.04
N PRO A 106 12.12 -0.78 -1.73
CA PRO A 106 12.83 -1.42 -2.83
C PRO A 106 13.71 -2.58 -2.38
N VAL A 107 13.70 -3.67 -3.12
CA VAL A 107 14.50 -4.87 -2.82
C VAL A 107 16.00 -4.59 -2.77
N TRP A 108 16.50 -3.62 -3.55
CA TRP A 108 17.92 -3.27 -3.53
C TRP A 108 18.42 -2.73 -2.18
N LEU A 109 17.54 -2.28 -1.28
CA LEU A 109 17.91 -1.94 0.09
C LEU A 109 18.41 -3.16 0.88
N THR A 110 17.92 -4.35 0.56
CA THR A 110 18.31 -5.59 1.24
C THR A 110 19.57 -6.23 0.65
N ALA A 111 20.15 -5.64 -0.39
CA ALA A 111 21.42 -6.10 -0.99
C ALA A 111 22.60 -5.99 -0.02
N ASP A 112 22.56 -5.04 0.90
CA ASP A 112 23.49 -4.95 2.03
C ASP A 112 22.82 -5.52 3.29
N PRO A 113 23.18 -6.73 3.73
CA PRO A 113 22.60 -7.34 4.92
C PRO A 113 22.93 -6.62 6.23
N ALA A 114 23.86 -5.68 6.21
CA ALA A 114 24.19 -4.84 7.37
C ALA A 114 23.24 -3.64 7.52
N MET A 115 22.54 -3.24 6.43
CA MET A 115 21.59 -2.13 6.45
C MET A 115 20.38 -2.46 7.31
N LYS A 116 20.11 -1.59 8.27
CA LYS A 116 18.93 -1.71 9.15
C LYS A 116 17.80 -0.84 8.61
N LEU A 117 16.79 -1.49 8.04
CA LEU A 117 15.61 -0.81 7.51
C LEU A 117 14.80 -0.15 8.65
N ARG A 118 14.06 0.92 8.31
CA ARG A 118 13.17 1.66 9.21
C ARG A 118 13.87 2.02 10.55
N SER A 119 15.08 2.54 10.46
CA SER A 119 15.90 2.91 11.60
C SER A 119 16.79 4.11 11.30
N SER A 120 17.49 4.63 12.32
CA SER A 120 18.50 5.69 12.18
C SER A 120 19.82 5.22 11.54
N ASP A 121 19.86 4.06 10.89
CA ASP A 121 21.02 3.60 10.12
C ASP A 121 21.42 4.62 9.06
N PRO A 122 22.67 5.09 9.01
CA PRO A 122 23.08 6.16 8.10
C PRO A 122 22.95 5.79 6.61
N ALA A 123 23.17 4.53 6.24
CA ALA A 123 23.06 4.07 4.86
C ALA A 123 21.60 4.04 4.41
N TYR A 124 20.70 3.58 5.31
CA TYR A 124 19.26 3.62 5.06
C TYR A 124 18.74 5.06 4.96
N LEU A 125 19.12 5.94 5.91
CA LEU A 125 18.71 7.35 5.87
C LEU A 125 19.22 8.08 4.63
N ALA A 126 20.42 7.76 4.12
CA ALA A 126 20.91 8.31 2.87
C ALA A 126 20.03 7.91 1.68
N ALA A 127 19.64 6.63 1.58
CA ALA A 127 18.72 6.14 0.55
C ALA A 127 17.33 6.78 0.66
N VAL A 128 16.81 6.91 1.89
CA VAL A 128 15.52 7.58 2.16
C VAL A 128 15.58 9.06 1.74
N SER A 129 16.69 9.74 2.01
CA SER A 129 16.88 11.15 1.61
C SER A 129 16.85 11.33 0.08
N GLU A 130 17.48 10.41 -0.66
CA GLU A 130 17.44 10.42 -2.14
C GLU A 130 15.99 10.27 -2.63
N TYR A 131 15.26 9.31 -2.08
CA TYR A 131 13.86 9.03 -2.43
C TYR A 131 12.91 10.17 -2.06
N LEU A 132 12.91 10.60 -0.80
CA LEU A 132 12.03 11.68 -0.34
C LEU A 132 12.33 13.00 -1.06
N GLY A 133 13.60 13.26 -1.41
CA GLY A 133 13.97 14.40 -2.23
C GLY A 133 13.20 14.42 -3.55
N ALA A 134 13.21 13.31 -4.29
CA ALA A 134 12.50 13.20 -5.57
C ALA A 134 10.96 13.30 -5.41
N VAL A 135 10.39 12.71 -4.36
CA VAL A 135 8.95 12.84 -4.07
C VAL A 135 8.59 14.29 -3.76
N TYR A 136 9.40 14.96 -2.94
CA TYR A 136 9.09 16.32 -2.50
C TYR A 136 9.34 17.38 -3.58
N GLU A 137 10.16 17.12 -4.60
CA GLU A 137 10.19 17.94 -5.82
C GLU A 137 8.82 18.04 -6.50
N ILE A 138 8.02 16.97 -6.39
CA ILE A 138 6.65 16.94 -6.93
C ILE A 138 5.66 17.58 -5.94
N VAL A 139 5.77 17.27 -4.65
CA VAL A 139 4.76 17.59 -3.63
C VAL A 139 4.93 19.05 -3.14
N ALA A 140 6.16 19.54 -2.93
CA ALA A 140 6.41 20.85 -2.35
C ALA A 140 5.74 22.01 -3.12
N PRO A 141 5.80 22.08 -4.47
CA PRO A 141 5.11 23.15 -5.21
C PRO A 141 3.58 23.00 -5.22
N ARG A 142 3.05 21.85 -4.80
CA ARG A 142 1.60 21.54 -4.76
C ARG A 142 1.00 21.69 -3.36
N GLN A 143 1.73 22.24 -2.41
CA GLN A 143 1.17 22.54 -1.10
C GLN A 143 0.16 23.70 -1.17
N ILE A 144 -0.75 23.73 -0.21
CA ILE A 144 -1.87 24.69 -0.22
C ILE A 144 -1.40 26.15 -0.24
N GLN A 145 -0.32 26.49 0.47
CA GLN A 145 0.25 27.85 0.47
C GLN A 145 0.85 28.26 -0.89
N HIS A 146 1.06 27.31 -1.78
CA HIS A 146 1.49 27.56 -3.17
C HIS A 146 0.33 27.46 -4.17
N GLY A 147 -0.92 27.31 -3.66
CA GLY A 147 -2.12 27.21 -4.48
C GLY A 147 -2.45 25.77 -4.92
N GLY A 148 -1.76 24.75 -4.41
CA GLY A 148 -2.02 23.34 -4.70
C GLY A 148 -3.01 22.70 -3.72
N PRO A 149 -3.28 21.41 -3.85
CA PRO A 149 -4.25 20.68 -3.03
C PRO A 149 -3.68 20.16 -1.71
N VAL A 150 -2.35 20.01 -1.54
CA VAL A 150 -1.75 19.29 -0.42
C VAL A 150 -1.87 20.08 0.88
N ILE A 151 -2.50 19.46 1.89
CA ILE A 151 -2.75 20.08 3.21
C ILE A 151 -2.05 19.35 4.36
N LEU A 152 -1.72 18.07 4.21
CA LEU A 152 -1.05 17.25 5.22
C LEU A 152 -0.03 16.33 4.53
N VAL A 153 1.08 16.08 5.23
CA VAL A 153 2.05 15.04 4.86
C VAL A 153 2.29 14.13 6.08
N GLN A 154 2.24 12.83 5.87
CA GLN A 154 2.49 11.86 6.93
C GLN A 154 3.96 11.43 6.96
N ILE A 155 4.48 11.22 8.15
CA ILE A 155 5.81 10.66 8.43
C ILE A 155 5.63 9.18 8.77
N GLU A 156 6.31 8.28 8.04
CA GLU A 156 6.29 6.84 8.23
C GLU A 156 4.87 6.22 8.14
N ASN A 157 4.71 4.98 8.52
CA ASN A 157 3.41 4.29 8.62
C ASN A 157 3.42 3.26 9.75
N GLU A 158 2.53 3.43 10.72
CA GLU A 158 2.34 2.54 11.87
C GLU A 158 3.68 2.14 12.53
N TYR A 159 4.59 3.13 12.65
CA TYR A 159 5.94 2.86 13.13
C TYR A 159 5.96 2.30 14.55
N GLY A 160 4.99 2.67 15.38
CA GLY A 160 4.88 2.18 16.75
C GLY A 160 4.63 0.67 16.87
N ALA A 161 4.13 0.03 15.81
CA ALA A 161 4.01 -1.43 15.74
C ALA A 161 5.33 -2.11 15.33
N TYR A 162 6.27 -1.36 14.73
CA TYR A 162 7.55 -1.88 14.25
C TYR A 162 8.72 -1.55 15.18
N GLY A 163 8.78 -0.32 15.68
CA GLY A 163 9.92 0.15 16.46
C GLY A 163 9.64 1.40 17.30
N SER A 164 10.69 1.91 17.94
CA SER A 164 10.63 3.08 18.82
C SER A 164 11.82 4.02 18.66
N ASP A 165 12.55 3.96 17.53
CA ASP A 165 13.71 4.80 17.25
C ASP A 165 13.27 6.24 16.98
N LYS A 166 13.36 7.09 18.00
CA LYS A 166 12.99 8.50 17.91
C LYS A 166 13.96 9.32 17.06
N ASP A 167 15.21 8.90 16.96
CA ASP A 167 16.19 9.59 16.13
C ASP A 167 15.90 9.36 14.64
N TYR A 168 15.41 8.17 14.29
CA TYR A 168 14.88 7.87 12.97
C TYR A 168 13.70 8.80 12.61
N LEU A 169 12.70 8.90 13.47
CA LEU A 169 11.54 9.78 13.22
C LEU A 169 11.94 11.25 13.12
N ARG A 170 12.90 11.72 13.97
CA ARG A 170 13.46 13.08 13.87
C ARG A 170 14.18 13.30 12.53
N ALA A 171 14.97 12.32 12.09
CA ALA A 171 15.66 12.39 10.81
C ALA A 171 14.67 12.51 9.65
N LEU A 172 13.61 11.68 9.62
CA LEU A 172 12.55 11.78 8.60
C LEU A 172 11.86 13.15 8.62
N THR A 173 11.54 13.66 9.82
CA THR A 173 10.92 14.97 9.98
C THR A 173 11.83 16.09 9.47
N ALA A 174 13.10 16.04 9.81
CA ALA A 174 14.09 17.02 9.35
C ALA A 174 14.29 16.96 7.83
N LEU A 175 14.41 15.78 7.24
CA LEU A 175 14.48 15.58 5.79
C LEU A 175 13.24 16.16 5.08
N THR A 176 12.05 15.85 5.59
CA THR A 176 10.79 16.36 5.04
C THR A 176 10.76 17.90 5.03
N ARG A 177 11.16 18.52 6.14
CA ARG A 177 11.24 19.99 6.24
C ARG A 177 12.33 20.58 5.34
N ALA A 178 13.49 19.94 5.26
CA ALA A 178 14.60 20.39 4.44
C ALA A 178 14.28 20.40 2.93
N HIS A 179 13.36 19.53 2.50
CA HIS A 179 12.85 19.49 1.13
C HIS A 179 11.63 20.39 0.89
N GLY A 180 11.35 21.34 1.79
CA GLY A 180 10.37 22.42 1.57
C GLY A 180 8.93 22.01 1.86
N ILE A 181 8.68 20.99 2.67
CA ILE A 181 7.33 20.68 3.13
C ILE A 181 7.01 21.49 4.40
N ASP A 182 6.08 22.44 4.27
CA ASP A 182 5.68 23.38 5.32
C ASP A 182 4.32 23.05 5.94
N VAL A 183 3.43 22.33 5.24
CA VAL A 183 2.15 21.88 5.78
C VAL A 183 2.33 21.04 7.05
N PRO A 184 1.31 20.91 7.92
CA PRO A 184 1.41 20.09 9.11
C PRO A 184 1.80 18.64 8.79
N LEU A 185 2.64 18.07 9.67
CA LEU A 185 3.08 16.69 9.60
C LEU A 185 2.32 15.83 10.60
N THR A 186 1.94 14.64 10.17
CA THR A 186 1.20 13.67 10.98
C THR A 186 1.95 12.37 11.11
N THR A 187 1.62 11.58 12.14
CA THR A 187 1.92 10.15 12.22
C THR A 187 0.62 9.37 12.41
N VAL A 188 0.62 8.09 12.08
CA VAL A 188 -0.50 7.18 12.30
C VAL A 188 -0.02 5.93 13.02
N ASP A 189 -0.78 5.53 14.05
CA ASP A 189 -0.59 4.27 14.76
C ASP A 189 -1.95 3.74 15.24
N GLN A 190 -2.04 2.43 15.50
CA GLN A 190 -3.20 1.90 16.19
C GLN A 190 -3.27 2.51 17.60
N PRO A 191 -4.44 3.01 18.03
CA PRO A 191 -4.58 3.66 19.33
C PRO A 191 -4.44 2.70 20.50
N THR A 192 -3.20 2.30 20.79
CA THR A 192 -2.73 1.68 22.04
C THR A 192 -1.68 2.59 22.66
N ASP A 193 -1.56 2.53 23.99
CA ASP A 193 -0.60 3.40 24.70
C ASP A 193 0.83 3.15 24.23
N GLU A 194 1.18 1.89 23.93
CA GLU A 194 2.50 1.50 23.45
C GLU A 194 2.79 2.04 22.05
N MET A 195 1.91 1.75 21.07
CA MET A 195 2.15 2.14 19.68
C MET A 195 2.16 3.67 19.50
N LEU A 196 1.21 4.39 20.12
CA LEU A 196 1.18 5.85 20.09
C LEU A 196 2.45 6.46 20.73
N SER A 197 2.94 5.87 21.83
CA SER A 197 4.17 6.34 22.45
C SER A 197 5.41 6.05 21.60
N ASN A 198 5.45 4.91 20.91
CA ASN A 198 6.58 4.48 20.09
C ASN A 198 6.61 5.16 18.73
N GLY A 199 5.48 5.34 18.06
CA GLY A 199 5.37 5.70 16.64
C GLY A 199 5.40 7.19 16.34
N SER A 200 5.45 8.09 17.32
CA SER A 200 5.40 9.53 17.09
C SER A 200 6.40 10.35 17.89
N LEU A 201 6.42 11.64 17.63
CA LEU A 201 7.19 12.67 18.33
C LEU A 201 6.25 13.75 18.87
N PRO A 202 6.64 14.47 19.95
CA PRO A 202 5.80 15.57 20.51
C PRO A 202 5.49 16.69 19.51
N GLU A 203 6.34 16.91 18.52
CA GLU A 203 6.21 17.93 17.48
C GLU A 203 5.35 17.49 16.28
N LEU A 204 4.95 16.22 16.21
CA LEU A 204 4.09 15.69 15.16
C LEU A 204 2.65 15.52 15.66
N HIS A 205 1.70 15.70 14.76
CA HIS A 205 0.29 15.48 15.08
C HIS A 205 -0.07 14.00 14.98
N LEU A 206 -0.48 13.40 16.10
CA LEU A 206 -0.87 12.00 16.15
C LEU A 206 -2.24 11.78 15.52
N THR A 207 -2.35 10.71 14.74
CA THR A 207 -3.61 10.21 14.22
C THR A 207 -3.73 8.70 14.48
N GLY A 208 -4.95 8.17 14.41
CA GLY A 208 -5.20 6.76 14.70
C GLY A 208 -5.54 5.94 13.46
N SER A 209 -5.27 4.63 13.50
CA SER A 209 -5.72 3.62 12.53
C SER A 209 -6.60 2.59 13.21
N PHE A 210 -7.86 2.49 12.80
CA PHE A 210 -8.85 1.55 13.33
C PHE A 210 -10.12 1.50 12.49
N GLY A 211 -10.87 0.38 12.54
CA GLY A 211 -12.15 0.22 11.85
C GLY A 211 -13.33 -0.08 12.78
N SER A 212 -13.10 -0.08 14.10
CA SER A 212 -14.14 -0.38 15.10
C SER A 212 -13.80 0.22 16.46
N ARG A 213 -14.77 0.23 17.37
CA ARG A 213 -14.65 0.80 18.73
C ARG A 213 -14.22 2.27 18.70
N ALA A 214 -14.81 3.06 17.82
CA ALA A 214 -14.40 4.42 17.53
C ALA A 214 -14.22 5.29 18.79
N ASN A 215 -15.20 5.31 19.69
CA ASN A 215 -15.15 6.12 20.90
C ASN A 215 -13.99 5.75 21.85
N GLU A 216 -13.72 4.45 22.03
CA GLU A 216 -12.61 3.97 22.85
C GLU A 216 -11.25 4.35 22.23
N ARG A 217 -11.11 4.16 20.91
CA ARG A 217 -9.90 4.48 20.17
C ARG A 217 -9.60 5.98 20.17
N LEU A 218 -10.60 6.80 19.94
CA LEU A 218 -10.46 8.26 20.01
C LEU A 218 -10.15 8.74 21.43
N ALA A 219 -10.74 8.12 22.46
CA ALA A 219 -10.42 8.45 23.86
C ALA A 219 -8.94 8.13 24.19
N THR A 220 -8.42 7.00 23.67
CA THR A 220 -7.01 6.65 23.82
C THR A 220 -6.11 7.66 23.10
N LEU A 221 -6.43 7.99 21.84
CA LEU A 221 -5.71 8.99 21.07
C LEU A 221 -5.67 10.34 21.80
N ARG A 222 -6.81 10.77 22.35
CA ARG A 222 -6.92 12.05 23.10
C ARG A 222 -6.03 12.10 24.35
N ARG A 223 -5.77 10.95 25.01
CA ARG A 223 -4.83 10.92 26.16
C ARG A 223 -3.40 11.23 25.74
N HIS A 224 -3.00 10.78 24.54
CA HIS A 224 -1.65 11.03 24.00
C HIS A 224 -1.53 12.38 23.30
N GLN A 225 -2.65 12.93 22.80
CA GLN A 225 -2.72 14.24 22.15
C GLN A 225 -3.81 15.09 22.82
N PRO A 226 -3.50 15.76 23.93
CA PRO A 226 -4.49 16.50 24.73
C PRO A 226 -5.22 17.63 23.97
N THR A 227 -4.57 18.20 22.95
CA THR A 227 -5.09 19.30 22.13
C THR A 227 -4.98 18.97 20.65
N GLY A 228 -5.64 19.75 19.82
CA GLY A 228 -5.69 19.54 18.36
C GLY A 228 -6.86 18.67 17.92
N PRO A 229 -7.13 18.60 16.61
CA PRO A 229 -8.18 17.76 16.05
C PRO A 229 -7.92 16.27 16.31
N LEU A 230 -8.98 15.50 16.54
CA LEU A 230 -8.90 14.04 16.47
C LEU A 230 -9.06 13.60 15.01
N MET A 231 -8.27 12.62 14.59
CA MET A 231 -8.37 12.07 13.24
C MET A 231 -8.12 10.56 13.23
N CYS A 232 -9.02 9.83 12.55
CA CYS A 232 -8.78 8.47 12.12
C CYS A 232 -8.18 8.51 10.70
N SER A 233 -6.85 8.38 10.58
CA SER A 233 -6.16 8.44 9.29
C SER A 233 -6.24 7.14 8.49
N GLU A 234 -6.67 6.06 9.12
CA GLU A 234 -7.06 4.83 8.43
C GLU A 234 -8.31 4.27 9.09
N PHE A 235 -9.46 4.65 8.56
CA PHE A 235 -10.72 4.04 8.95
C PHE A 235 -10.94 2.76 8.14
N TRP A 236 -10.60 1.61 8.72
CA TRP A 236 -10.67 0.31 8.05
C TRP A 236 -12.13 -0.11 7.83
N CYS A 237 -12.68 0.25 6.69
CA CYS A 237 -14.06 -0.05 6.33
C CYS A 237 -14.26 -1.46 5.75
N GLY A 238 -13.19 -2.17 5.47
CA GLY A 238 -13.15 -3.50 4.87
C GLY A 238 -11.86 -4.23 5.22
N TRP A 239 -11.45 -5.17 4.37
CA TRP A 239 -10.20 -5.92 4.52
C TRP A 239 -9.76 -6.50 3.18
N PHE A 240 -8.48 -6.78 3.05
CA PHE A 240 -7.87 -7.39 1.87
C PHE A 240 -8.04 -8.92 1.86
N ASP A 241 -7.89 -9.52 0.68
CA ASP A 241 -7.99 -10.93 0.45
C ASP A 241 -6.61 -11.61 0.36
N ALA A 242 -6.52 -12.80 0.94
CA ALA A 242 -5.35 -13.66 0.80
C ALA A 242 -5.61 -14.73 -0.28
N TRP A 243 -4.56 -15.07 -1.02
CA TRP A 243 -4.58 -16.12 -2.02
C TRP A 243 -5.11 -17.44 -1.46
N GLY A 244 -6.08 -18.04 -2.15
CA GLY A 244 -6.71 -19.30 -1.75
C GLY A 244 -7.71 -19.19 -0.58
N ALA A 245 -7.93 -18.00 -0.01
CA ALA A 245 -8.94 -17.77 1.03
C ALA A 245 -10.27 -17.26 0.43
N PRO A 246 -11.40 -17.39 1.15
CA PRO A 246 -12.65 -16.78 0.75
C PRO A 246 -12.55 -15.26 0.71
N HIS A 247 -13.24 -14.65 -0.27
CA HIS A 247 -13.38 -13.20 -0.36
C HIS A 247 -13.96 -12.61 0.94
N ARG A 248 -13.31 -11.58 1.47
CA ARG A 248 -13.70 -10.92 2.71
C ARG A 248 -14.69 -9.79 2.44
N THR A 249 -15.77 -9.81 3.18
CA THR A 249 -16.79 -8.77 3.17
C THR A 249 -17.06 -8.26 4.58
N THR A 250 -17.39 -6.99 4.71
CA THR A 250 -17.81 -6.37 5.95
C THR A 250 -19.18 -5.73 5.78
N SER A 251 -19.97 -5.72 6.84
CA SER A 251 -21.31 -5.13 6.85
C SER A 251 -21.23 -3.62 6.53
N ALA A 252 -21.93 -3.17 5.50
CA ALA A 252 -22.04 -1.76 5.15
C ALA A 252 -22.72 -0.95 6.26
N ALA A 253 -23.72 -1.53 6.92
CA ALA A 253 -24.43 -0.88 8.03
C ALA A 253 -23.53 -0.71 9.26
N ASP A 254 -22.73 -1.74 9.62
CA ASP A 254 -21.83 -1.66 10.77
C ASP A 254 -20.69 -0.67 10.50
N SER A 255 -20.10 -0.71 9.32
CA SER A 255 -19.07 0.26 8.93
C SER A 255 -19.61 1.70 8.93
N ALA A 256 -20.85 1.92 8.47
CA ALA A 256 -21.47 3.23 8.50
C ALA A 256 -21.75 3.73 9.93
N ARG A 257 -22.13 2.85 10.84
CA ARG A 257 -22.30 3.18 12.25
C ARG A 257 -20.98 3.61 12.90
N GLU A 258 -19.89 2.87 12.69
CA GLU A 258 -18.56 3.22 13.22
C GLU A 258 -18.06 4.54 12.62
N LEU A 259 -18.30 4.79 11.33
CA LEU A 259 -17.99 6.07 10.69
C LEU A 259 -18.76 7.23 11.34
N ASP A 260 -20.06 7.03 11.59
CA ASP A 260 -20.90 8.03 12.26
C ASP A 260 -20.39 8.32 13.67
N GLU A 261 -19.94 7.31 14.43
CA GLU A 261 -19.37 7.49 15.77
C GLU A 261 -18.07 8.33 15.74
N VAL A 262 -17.17 8.10 14.76
CA VAL A 262 -15.96 8.94 14.60
C VAL A 262 -16.35 10.41 14.37
N LEU A 263 -17.29 10.64 13.47
CA LEU A 263 -17.69 11.98 13.08
C LEU A 263 -18.53 12.68 14.15
N ALA A 264 -19.40 11.95 14.88
CA ALA A 264 -20.17 12.46 16.01
C ALA A 264 -19.29 12.88 17.19
N ALA A 265 -18.16 12.20 17.39
CA ALA A 265 -17.14 12.58 18.37
C ALA A 265 -16.31 13.83 17.96
N GLY A 266 -16.63 14.46 16.83
CA GLY A 266 -15.90 15.62 16.30
C GLY A 266 -14.63 15.24 15.51
N GLY A 267 -14.39 13.97 15.27
CA GLY A 267 -13.20 13.50 14.55
C GLY A 267 -13.22 13.82 13.05
N SER A 268 -12.03 13.97 12.48
CA SER A 268 -11.76 13.87 11.05
C SER A 268 -11.52 12.41 10.66
N VAL A 269 -11.67 12.07 9.40
CA VAL A 269 -11.54 10.69 8.92
C VAL A 269 -10.86 10.61 7.57
N ASN A 270 -10.07 9.55 7.37
CA ASN A 270 -9.68 9.05 6.05
C ASN A 270 -10.21 7.62 5.89
N ILE A 271 -11.13 7.40 4.97
CA ILE A 271 -11.74 6.09 4.71
C ILE A 271 -10.70 5.22 3.99
N TYR A 272 -10.25 4.20 4.66
CA TYR A 272 -9.29 3.23 4.13
C TYR A 272 -9.99 1.89 3.86
N MET A 273 -10.20 1.51 2.62
CA MET A 273 -10.00 2.25 1.36
C MET A 273 -11.32 2.89 0.95
N PHE A 274 -11.28 4.09 0.38
CA PHE A 274 -12.41 4.60 -0.41
C PHE A 274 -12.53 3.82 -1.74
N HIS A 275 -11.40 3.53 -2.37
CA HIS A 275 -11.26 2.68 -3.54
C HIS A 275 -9.94 1.93 -3.46
N GLY A 276 -10.01 0.62 -3.34
CA GLY A 276 -8.82 -0.22 -3.21
C GLY A 276 -8.03 -0.33 -4.52
N GLY A 277 -8.70 -0.67 -5.61
CA GLY A 277 -8.08 -0.85 -6.93
C GLY A 277 -7.41 -2.20 -7.11
N THR A 278 -6.38 -2.25 -7.94
CA THR A 278 -5.72 -3.46 -8.41
C THR A 278 -4.22 -3.44 -8.13
N ASN A 279 -3.67 -4.48 -7.54
CA ASN A 279 -2.23 -4.72 -7.48
C ASN A 279 -1.77 -5.26 -8.83
N PHE A 280 -1.43 -4.37 -9.77
CA PHE A 280 -1.07 -4.77 -11.13
C PHE A 280 0.22 -5.58 -11.17
N GLY A 281 0.23 -6.66 -11.95
CA GLY A 281 1.38 -7.53 -12.11
C GLY A 281 1.68 -8.33 -10.83
N PHE A 282 2.90 -8.22 -10.29
CA PHE A 282 3.39 -8.93 -9.12
C PHE A 282 3.69 -7.95 -7.96
N THR A 283 2.78 -7.02 -7.71
CA THR A 283 2.96 -5.96 -6.71
C THR A 283 2.21 -6.22 -5.41
N SER A 284 1.41 -7.28 -5.35
CA SER A 284 0.78 -7.72 -4.10
C SER A 284 1.83 -8.05 -3.05
N GLY A 285 1.59 -7.65 -1.82
CA GLY A 285 2.40 -8.05 -0.68
C GLY A 285 1.94 -9.36 -0.06
N ALA A 286 2.46 -9.65 1.11
CA ALA A 286 2.07 -10.80 1.91
C ALA A 286 2.15 -10.49 3.40
N ASP A 287 1.27 -11.11 4.19
CA ASP A 287 1.41 -11.17 5.64
C ASP A 287 2.23 -12.41 6.05
N ASP A 288 3.05 -12.28 7.07
CA ASP A 288 3.73 -13.42 7.70
C ASP A 288 3.71 -13.28 9.23
N LYS A 289 2.78 -13.95 9.86
CA LYS A 289 2.67 -14.06 11.33
C LYS A 289 2.94 -15.50 11.78
N GLY A 290 3.98 -16.11 11.21
CA GLY A 290 4.31 -17.51 11.40
C GLY A 290 3.68 -18.44 10.35
N THR A 291 2.82 -17.89 9.49
CA THR A 291 2.34 -18.53 8.26
C THR A 291 2.30 -17.45 7.19
N TYR A 292 3.05 -17.66 6.13
CA TYR A 292 3.05 -16.78 4.98
C TYR A 292 1.70 -16.82 4.27
N ARG A 293 1.14 -15.64 3.99
CA ARG A 293 -0.16 -15.47 3.31
C ARG A 293 -0.04 -14.40 2.23
N PRO A 294 0.17 -14.80 0.98
CA PRO A 294 0.22 -13.85 -0.12
C PRO A 294 -1.15 -13.21 -0.36
N ASN A 295 -1.15 -11.93 -0.68
CA ASN A 295 -2.36 -11.20 -1.01
C ASN A 295 -2.73 -11.41 -2.49
N THR A 296 -4.01 -11.20 -2.81
CA THR A 296 -4.51 -11.32 -4.19
C THR A 296 -4.20 -10.07 -5.02
N THR A 297 -4.28 -10.20 -6.34
CA THR A 297 -4.16 -9.08 -7.28
C THR A 297 -5.26 -8.04 -7.05
N SER A 298 -6.50 -8.47 -6.81
CA SER A 298 -7.58 -7.57 -6.44
C SER A 298 -7.34 -6.97 -5.06
N TYR A 299 -7.37 -5.66 -4.97
CA TYR A 299 -7.39 -4.94 -3.71
C TYR A 299 -8.77 -4.31 -3.49
N ASP A 300 -9.83 -5.06 -3.80
CA ASP A 300 -11.22 -4.61 -3.66
C ASP A 300 -11.52 -4.03 -2.28
N TYR A 301 -11.00 -4.66 -1.23
CA TYR A 301 -11.05 -4.23 0.17
C TYR A 301 -12.49 -4.18 0.74
N GLY A 302 -13.52 -4.53 -0.02
CA GLY A 302 -14.91 -4.25 0.32
C GLY A 302 -15.17 -2.75 0.45
N ALA A 303 -14.52 -1.95 -0.37
CA ALA A 303 -14.53 -0.49 -0.34
C ALA A 303 -15.87 0.13 -0.78
N PRO A 304 -16.12 1.43 -0.50
CA PRO A 304 -17.23 2.18 -1.07
C PRO A 304 -17.32 2.16 -2.60
N LEU A 305 -16.18 2.24 -3.30
CA LEU A 305 -16.13 1.94 -4.73
C LEU A 305 -15.51 0.56 -4.95
N ALA A 306 -16.20 -0.30 -5.66
CA ALA A 306 -15.68 -1.58 -6.12
C ALA A 306 -14.45 -1.37 -7.03
N GLU A 307 -13.68 -2.44 -7.28
CA GLU A 307 -12.45 -2.38 -8.08
C GLU A 307 -12.66 -1.78 -9.47
N ASP A 308 -13.81 -1.99 -10.07
CA ASP A 308 -14.21 -1.39 -11.35
C ASP A 308 -14.72 0.06 -11.24
N GLY A 309 -14.85 0.60 -10.01
CA GLY A 309 -15.34 1.95 -9.72
C GLY A 309 -16.86 2.08 -9.61
N THR A 310 -17.59 0.97 -9.54
CA THR A 310 -19.03 0.99 -9.29
C THR A 310 -19.31 1.32 -7.81
N PRO A 311 -20.24 2.26 -7.49
CA PRO A 311 -20.66 2.51 -6.13
C PRO A 311 -21.31 1.28 -5.48
N THR A 312 -20.81 0.85 -4.32
CA THR A 312 -21.35 -0.27 -3.55
C THR A 312 -22.45 0.20 -2.58
N GLU A 313 -23.09 -0.73 -1.87
CA GLU A 313 -24.01 -0.37 -0.76
C GLU A 313 -23.30 0.52 0.27
N LYS A 314 -22.04 0.24 0.55
CA LYS A 314 -21.22 1.01 1.50
C LYS A 314 -21.04 2.47 1.06
N TYR A 315 -20.89 2.73 -0.23
CA TYR A 315 -20.82 4.08 -0.78
C TYR A 315 -22.06 4.92 -0.40
N TRP A 316 -23.25 4.35 -0.61
CA TRP A 316 -24.51 5.06 -0.35
C TRP A 316 -24.75 5.28 1.14
N ARG A 317 -24.43 4.28 1.97
CA ARG A 317 -24.51 4.39 3.43
C ARG A 317 -23.55 5.44 3.97
N PHE A 318 -22.32 5.48 3.47
CA PHE A 318 -21.33 6.48 3.89
C PHE A 318 -21.73 7.88 3.42
N ARG A 319 -22.30 8.01 2.22
CA ARG A 319 -22.85 9.26 1.72
C ARG A 319 -23.95 9.81 2.65
N GLU A 320 -24.84 8.95 3.14
CA GLU A 320 -25.88 9.33 4.11
C GLU A 320 -25.27 9.80 5.44
N VAL A 321 -24.23 9.15 5.93
CA VAL A 321 -23.51 9.55 7.13
C VAL A 321 -22.82 10.90 6.93
N LEU A 322 -22.03 11.04 5.84
CA LEU A 322 -21.28 12.27 5.54
C LEU A 322 -22.17 13.48 5.37
N ALA A 323 -23.40 13.31 4.86
CA ALA A 323 -24.38 14.39 4.73
C ALA A 323 -24.80 15.04 6.08
N LYS A 324 -24.56 14.38 7.21
CA LYS A 324 -24.81 14.94 8.54
C LYS A 324 -23.72 15.92 8.98
N TYR A 325 -22.52 15.83 8.40
CA TYR A 325 -21.31 16.49 8.88
C TYR A 325 -20.63 17.40 7.85
N GLY A 326 -21.03 17.30 6.59
CA GLY A 326 -20.47 18.07 5.49
C GLY A 326 -21.45 18.30 4.37
N THR A 327 -21.01 19.01 3.33
CA THR A 327 -21.80 19.23 2.14
C THR A 327 -21.68 18.04 1.20
N VAL A 328 -22.79 17.43 0.84
CA VAL A 328 -22.86 16.36 -0.16
C VAL A 328 -23.59 16.93 -1.39
N PRO A 329 -23.00 16.85 -2.59
CA PRO A 329 -23.65 17.31 -3.84
C PRO A 329 -24.96 16.55 -4.11
N ASP A 330 -25.94 17.22 -4.72
CA ASP A 330 -27.18 16.56 -5.16
C ASP A 330 -26.93 15.59 -6.32
N GLU A 331 -25.90 15.86 -7.12
CA GLU A 331 -25.43 15.00 -8.19
C GLU A 331 -25.09 13.60 -7.66
N LYS A 332 -25.41 12.59 -8.47
CA LYS A 332 -25.06 11.19 -8.18
C LYS A 332 -24.08 10.68 -9.22
N PRO A 333 -23.24 9.71 -8.86
CA PRO A 333 -22.41 9.00 -9.84
C PRO A 333 -23.25 8.50 -11.00
N ALA A 334 -22.74 8.71 -12.21
CA ALA A 334 -23.36 8.13 -13.40
C ALA A 334 -23.38 6.61 -13.31
N GLU A 335 -24.47 6.00 -13.76
CA GLU A 335 -24.52 4.54 -13.90
C GLU A 335 -23.47 4.10 -14.92
N ARG A 336 -22.74 3.07 -14.58
CA ARG A 336 -21.78 2.47 -15.51
C ARG A 336 -22.53 1.61 -16.52
N ALA A 337 -22.14 1.72 -17.79
CA ALA A 337 -22.59 0.78 -18.79
C ALA A 337 -22.09 -0.63 -18.48
N ASP A 338 -22.91 -1.63 -18.72
CA ASP A 338 -22.52 -3.03 -18.58
C ASP A 338 -21.27 -3.34 -19.40
N ALA A 339 -20.37 -4.11 -18.82
CA ALA A 339 -19.19 -4.58 -19.55
C ALA A 339 -19.65 -5.45 -20.75
N PRO A 340 -19.04 -5.27 -21.94
CA PRO A 340 -19.39 -6.10 -23.08
C PRO A 340 -19.06 -7.57 -22.78
N THR A 341 -20.02 -8.45 -23.03
CA THR A 341 -19.77 -9.89 -22.97
C THR A 341 -19.06 -10.32 -24.25
N LEU A 342 -17.87 -10.89 -24.09
CA LEU A 342 -17.09 -11.41 -25.19
C LEU A 342 -16.93 -12.91 -25.04
N GLU A 343 -17.23 -13.65 -26.10
CA GLU A 343 -16.92 -15.07 -26.20
C GLU A 343 -15.66 -15.24 -27.06
N VAL A 344 -14.56 -15.66 -26.43
CA VAL A 344 -13.27 -15.84 -27.11
C VAL A 344 -12.86 -17.31 -27.01
N LYS A 345 -12.62 -17.94 -28.16
CA LYS A 345 -12.05 -19.27 -28.24
C LYS A 345 -10.55 -19.16 -28.51
N PRO A 346 -9.67 -19.53 -27.55
CA PRO A 346 -8.23 -19.57 -27.78
C PRO A 346 -7.91 -20.55 -28.91
N ASP A 347 -7.15 -20.11 -29.91
CA ASP A 347 -6.76 -20.90 -31.07
C ASP A 347 -5.27 -21.30 -31.08
N ARG A 348 -4.49 -20.71 -30.15
CA ARG A 348 -3.04 -20.94 -30.04
C ARG A 348 -2.62 -21.08 -28.59
N SER A 349 -1.61 -21.90 -28.37
CA SER A 349 -0.88 -21.96 -27.09
C SER A 349 0.62 -22.02 -27.37
N ILE A 350 1.41 -21.48 -26.46
CA ILE A 350 2.87 -21.56 -26.49
C ILE A 350 3.36 -22.03 -25.13
N HIS A 351 4.33 -22.93 -25.12
CA HIS A 351 4.98 -23.33 -23.88
C HIS A 351 5.80 -22.14 -23.31
N LEU A 352 5.77 -21.93 -21.99
CA LEU A 352 6.43 -20.79 -21.34
C LEU A 352 7.91 -20.67 -21.72
N SER A 353 8.64 -21.79 -21.78
CA SER A 353 10.06 -21.82 -22.19
C SER A 353 10.31 -21.40 -23.65
N ARG A 354 9.27 -21.27 -24.48
CA ARG A 354 9.38 -20.88 -25.91
C ARG A 354 8.90 -19.46 -26.17
N THR A 355 8.51 -18.71 -25.13
CA THR A 355 7.97 -17.35 -25.29
C THR A 355 9.02 -16.32 -25.69
N GLY A 356 10.32 -16.65 -25.57
CA GLY A 356 11.41 -15.68 -25.73
C GLY A 356 11.52 -14.66 -24.59
N LEU A 357 10.68 -14.77 -23.57
CA LEU A 357 10.68 -13.92 -22.39
C LEU A 357 11.70 -14.36 -21.33
N ILE A 358 12.29 -15.55 -21.49
CA ILE A 358 13.26 -16.12 -20.56
C ILE A 358 14.67 -15.90 -21.11
N ALA A 359 15.46 -15.08 -20.39
CA ALA A 359 16.90 -15.00 -20.61
C ALA A 359 17.59 -16.12 -19.80
N GLU A 360 18.49 -16.88 -20.45
CA GLU A 360 19.23 -17.94 -19.77
C GLU A 360 20.62 -17.44 -19.37
N THR A 361 20.98 -17.66 -18.11
CA THR A 361 22.31 -17.37 -17.56
C THR A 361 22.81 -18.57 -16.80
N ALA A 362 24.06 -18.99 -17.05
CA ALA A 362 24.68 -20.09 -16.34
C ALA A 362 25.38 -19.60 -15.07
N PHE A 363 25.14 -20.29 -13.95
CA PHE A 363 25.76 -20.02 -12.66
C PHE A 363 26.51 -21.29 -12.16
N ALA A 364 27.62 -21.05 -11.46
CA ALA A 364 28.37 -22.14 -10.81
C ALA A 364 27.77 -22.58 -9.47
N HIS A 365 26.78 -21.81 -8.95
CA HIS A 365 26.04 -22.07 -7.73
C HIS A 365 24.55 -21.81 -7.98
N LEU A 366 23.70 -22.14 -7.02
CA LEU A 366 22.27 -21.76 -7.05
C LEU A 366 22.15 -20.27 -6.73
N PRO A 367 21.85 -19.41 -7.73
CA PRO A 367 21.72 -17.99 -7.50
C PRO A 367 20.38 -17.64 -6.85
N SER A 368 20.34 -16.54 -6.10
CA SER A 368 19.07 -15.91 -5.72
C SER A 368 18.45 -15.20 -6.93
N THR A 369 17.14 -14.97 -6.90
CA THR A 369 16.43 -14.19 -7.93
C THR A 369 16.97 -12.76 -8.05
N PHE A 370 17.51 -12.21 -6.96
CA PHE A 370 18.13 -10.90 -6.94
C PHE A 370 19.41 -10.84 -7.77
N GLU A 371 20.25 -11.90 -7.75
CA GLU A 371 21.53 -11.94 -8.48
C GLU A 371 21.36 -11.89 -10.00
N PHE A 372 20.23 -12.33 -10.52
CA PHE A 372 19.93 -12.23 -11.96
C PHE A 372 18.75 -11.27 -12.28
N GLY A 373 18.38 -10.42 -11.33
CA GLY A 373 17.43 -9.32 -11.52
C GLY A 373 15.96 -9.72 -11.63
N ALA A 374 15.60 -10.98 -11.34
CA ALA A 374 14.21 -11.46 -11.37
C ALA A 374 13.55 -11.35 -10.00
N VAL A 375 13.43 -10.13 -9.48
CA VAL A 375 12.87 -9.87 -8.14
C VAL A 375 11.35 -9.97 -8.07
N ARG A 376 10.67 -10.12 -9.20
CA ARG A 376 9.21 -10.26 -9.30
C ARG A 376 8.85 -11.28 -10.39
N GLY A 377 7.72 -11.95 -10.22
CA GLY A 377 7.18 -12.88 -11.18
C GLY A 377 7.75 -14.28 -11.05
N PHE A 378 8.23 -14.85 -12.17
CA PHE A 378 8.70 -16.23 -12.23
C PHE A 378 10.19 -16.32 -12.52
N ALA A 379 10.84 -17.26 -11.82
CA ALA A 379 12.21 -17.66 -12.08
C ALA A 379 12.29 -19.17 -12.37
N GLN A 380 12.97 -19.57 -13.43
CA GLN A 380 13.17 -20.98 -13.75
C GLN A 380 14.63 -21.36 -13.49
N TYR A 381 14.82 -22.39 -12.69
CA TYR A 381 16.12 -23.03 -12.46
C TYR A 381 16.15 -24.37 -13.18
N SER A 382 17.25 -24.67 -13.84
CA SER A 382 17.44 -25.95 -14.56
C SER A 382 18.82 -26.52 -14.29
N THR A 383 18.86 -27.83 -14.03
CA THR A 383 20.11 -28.61 -13.87
C THR A 383 19.90 -30.03 -14.32
N THR A 384 20.98 -30.82 -14.36
CA THR A 384 20.91 -32.27 -14.62
C THR A 384 21.23 -33.02 -13.32
N ILE A 385 20.43 -34.03 -13.01
CA ILE A 385 20.68 -34.93 -11.89
C ILE A 385 20.99 -36.33 -12.40
N GLU A 386 21.82 -37.08 -11.68
CA GLU A 386 22.24 -38.44 -12.03
C GLU A 386 21.52 -39.52 -11.23
N HIS A 387 20.93 -39.14 -10.08
CA HIS A 387 20.18 -40.03 -9.21
C HIS A 387 19.13 -39.23 -8.42
N GLY A 388 18.10 -39.93 -7.99
CA GLY A 388 17.04 -39.36 -7.13
C GLY A 388 17.39 -39.38 -5.65
N GLY A 389 16.40 -39.13 -4.84
CA GLY A 389 16.49 -39.04 -3.40
C GLY A 389 15.59 -37.93 -2.85
N MET A 390 15.98 -37.31 -1.74
CA MET A 390 15.25 -36.21 -1.19
C MET A 390 15.79 -34.88 -1.74
N LEU A 391 14.99 -34.22 -2.55
CA LEU A 391 15.26 -32.83 -2.99
C LEU A 391 14.88 -31.91 -1.85
N GLY A 392 15.84 -31.21 -1.26
CA GLY A 392 15.63 -30.32 -0.13
C GLY A 392 16.11 -28.92 -0.41
N PHE A 393 15.40 -27.93 0.15
CA PHE A 393 15.72 -26.50 0.09
C PHE A 393 15.80 -25.93 1.51
N ASN A 394 16.68 -24.99 1.72
CA ASN A 394 16.69 -24.21 2.96
C ASN A 394 15.43 -23.34 3.03
N GLU A 395 15.07 -22.72 1.90
CA GLU A 395 13.86 -21.92 1.76
C GLU A 395 13.32 -22.00 0.33
N VAL A 396 11.99 -21.92 0.21
CA VAL A 396 11.27 -21.71 -1.04
C VAL A 396 10.54 -20.38 -0.94
N ARG A 397 10.82 -19.47 -1.87
CA ARG A 397 10.19 -18.15 -1.89
C ARG A 397 9.65 -17.82 -3.28
N ASP A 398 8.31 -18.10 -3.53
CA ASP A 398 7.38 -18.53 -2.48
C ASP A 398 6.74 -19.87 -2.81
N ARG A 399 6.55 -20.17 -4.14
CA ARG A 399 5.96 -21.42 -4.62
C ARG A 399 6.79 -22.01 -5.75
N ALA A 400 7.26 -23.24 -5.57
CA ALA A 400 8.10 -23.95 -6.55
C ALA A 400 7.35 -25.12 -7.17
N GLN A 401 7.24 -25.15 -8.49
CA GLN A 401 6.80 -26.31 -9.26
C GLN A 401 8.03 -27.06 -9.77
N VAL A 402 8.11 -28.35 -9.49
CA VAL A 402 9.26 -29.20 -9.82
C VAL A 402 8.90 -30.14 -10.93
N PHE A 403 9.77 -30.21 -11.94
CA PHE A 403 9.63 -31.08 -13.12
C PHE A 403 10.90 -31.94 -13.30
N LEU A 404 10.71 -33.19 -13.64
CA LEU A 404 11.79 -34.11 -14.06
C LEU A 404 11.54 -34.54 -15.51
N ASN A 405 12.51 -34.26 -16.40
CA ASN A 405 12.38 -34.54 -17.83
C ASN A 405 11.06 -33.96 -18.43
N GLY A 406 10.63 -32.80 -17.95
CA GLY A 406 9.40 -32.13 -18.35
C GLY A 406 8.11 -32.65 -17.72
N ALA A 407 8.16 -33.76 -16.96
CA ALA A 407 7.01 -34.29 -16.22
C ALA A 407 6.91 -33.63 -14.81
N PRO A 408 5.73 -33.18 -14.36
CA PRO A 408 5.59 -32.62 -13.02
C PRO A 408 5.78 -33.71 -11.96
N VAL A 409 6.60 -33.42 -10.95
CA VAL A 409 6.87 -34.34 -9.82
C VAL A 409 6.35 -33.83 -8.49
N GLY A 410 6.12 -32.53 -8.35
CA GLY A 410 5.50 -31.98 -7.15
C GLY A 410 5.57 -30.46 -7.09
N VAL A 411 4.99 -29.94 -6.03
CA VAL A 411 4.96 -28.52 -5.69
C VAL A 411 5.45 -28.36 -4.26
N LEU A 412 6.18 -27.30 -4.00
CA LEU A 412 6.56 -26.85 -2.66
C LEU A 412 6.04 -25.45 -2.45
N SER A 413 5.44 -25.19 -1.31
CA SER A 413 4.81 -23.90 -1.01
C SER A 413 5.22 -23.38 0.37
N ARG A 414 5.55 -22.08 0.41
CA ARG A 414 6.00 -21.40 1.61
C ARG A 414 4.91 -21.32 2.68
N ASP A 415 3.67 -21.13 2.30
CA ASP A 415 2.52 -21.06 3.21
C ASP A 415 2.27 -22.37 3.98
N HIS A 416 2.70 -23.51 3.40
CA HIS A 416 2.67 -24.83 4.02
C HIS A 416 4.01 -25.23 4.68
N HIS A 417 5.01 -24.35 4.66
CA HIS A 417 6.37 -24.62 5.14
C HIS A 417 7.05 -25.83 4.45
N GLU A 418 6.69 -26.09 3.20
CA GLU A 418 7.21 -27.21 2.43
C GLU A 418 8.61 -26.91 1.92
N ARG A 419 9.56 -27.79 2.23
CA ARG A 419 10.97 -27.63 1.87
C ARG A 419 11.60 -28.86 1.27
N MET A 420 10.87 -29.99 1.23
CA MET A 420 11.41 -31.27 0.77
C MET A 420 10.43 -31.98 -0.14
N LEU A 421 10.97 -32.57 -1.21
CA LEU A 421 10.21 -33.35 -2.18
C LEU A 421 10.98 -34.66 -2.48
N PRO A 422 10.36 -35.84 -2.31
CA PRO A 422 10.99 -37.10 -2.69
C PRO A 422 10.99 -37.23 -4.21
N LEU A 423 12.16 -37.55 -4.78
CA LEU A 423 12.32 -37.98 -6.17
C LEU A 423 12.48 -39.49 -6.22
N PRO A 424 11.99 -40.20 -7.26
CA PRO A 424 12.23 -41.63 -7.45
C PRO A 424 13.72 -41.95 -7.36
N ALA A 425 14.08 -43.11 -6.79
CA ALA A 425 15.48 -43.46 -6.55
C ALA A 425 16.31 -43.55 -7.85
N ASP A 426 15.68 -43.90 -8.95
CA ASP A 426 16.24 -43.97 -10.29
C ASP A 426 16.09 -42.68 -11.10
N ALA A 427 15.64 -41.61 -10.48
CA ALA A 427 15.46 -40.31 -11.13
C ALA A 427 16.78 -39.78 -11.66
N ARG A 428 16.81 -39.47 -12.96
CA ARG A 428 17.96 -38.89 -13.67
C ARG A 428 17.48 -38.04 -14.85
N GLY A 429 18.31 -37.10 -15.24
CA GLY A 429 18.04 -36.20 -16.37
C GLY A 429 17.78 -34.78 -15.98
N ALA A 430 17.04 -34.05 -16.78
CA ALA A 430 16.79 -32.63 -16.59
C ALA A 430 15.81 -32.39 -15.42
N LEU A 431 16.30 -31.73 -14.37
CA LEU A 431 15.50 -31.20 -13.26
C LEU A 431 15.22 -29.72 -13.54
N THR A 432 13.96 -29.35 -13.58
CA THR A 432 13.52 -27.96 -13.78
C THR A 432 12.64 -27.56 -12.60
N ILE A 433 12.88 -26.38 -12.04
CA ILE A 433 12.13 -25.81 -10.93
C ILE A 433 11.65 -24.44 -11.35
N LEU A 434 10.34 -24.25 -11.44
CA LEU A 434 9.71 -22.95 -11.71
C LEU A 434 9.25 -22.36 -10.40
N VAL A 435 9.88 -21.26 -9.99
CA VAL A 435 9.58 -20.55 -8.75
C VAL A 435 8.74 -19.31 -9.06
N GLU A 436 7.64 -19.17 -8.36
CA GLU A 436 6.77 -18.00 -8.37
C GLU A 436 7.03 -17.16 -7.12
N ASN A 437 7.32 -15.88 -7.31
CA ASN A 437 7.29 -14.88 -6.25
C ASN A 437 5.84 -14.43 -6.04
N GLN A 438 5.28 -14.68 -4.85
CA GLN A 438 3.89 -14.37 -4.53
C GLN A 438 3.76 -13.08 -3.69
N GLY A 439 4.83 -12.32 -3.54
CA GLY A 439 4.89 -11.03 -2.89
C GLY A 439 5.81 -10.98 -1.68
N GLY A 440 6.55 -9.88 -1.56
CA GLY A 440 7.35 -9.58 -0.37
C GLY A 440 6.47 -9.30 0.85
N VAL A 441 6.98 -9.67 2.03
CA VAL A 441 6.23 -9.47 3.29
C VAL A 441 6.09 -7.98 3.57
N ASN A 442 4.84 -7.52 3.66
CA ASN A 442 4.51 -6.15 4.08
C ASN A 442 4.17 -6.07 5.57
N TYR A 443 3.72 -7.14 6.19
CA TYR A 443 3.38 -7.16 7.61
C TYR A 443 3.78 -8.50 8.25
N GLY A 444 4.67 -8.45 9.23
CA GLY A 444 5.22 -9.60 9.95
C GLY A 444 6.66 -9.33 10.38
N PRO A 445 7.28 -10.30 11.11
CA PRO A 445 8.69 -10.22 11.47
C PRO A 445 9.62 -10.38 10.27
#